data_80254d10339a43d26b0c4508fbadcd16
#
_entry.id   80254d10339a43d26b0c4508fbadcd16
#
_cell.length_a   1.000
_cell.length_b   1.000
_cell.length_c   1.000
_cell.angle_alpha   90.00
_cell.angle_beta   90.00
_cell.angle_gamma   90.00
#
_symmetry.space_group_name_H-M   'P 1'
#
loop_
_entity.id
_entity.type
_entity.pdbx_description
1 polymer ?
#
loop_
_entity_poly.entity_id
_entity_poly.type
_entity_poly.pdbx_seq_one_letter_code
_entity_poly.pdbx_strand_id
1 'polypeptide(L)'
;MKGAFDLLSEGEDSILHNRSREIPRLRIGASTTLCKYVLMPRLKDFIAANPQIRITISCQSTYQTLKLLEEDKIDIGLIGRPQKLSGYEFLPLLQIQDTFVATHQYLENQHQLFPSEPLQHTATFMLLDEQNITRQSVNTMLHEHQMQLGHILEVSSMDLLIQFAQVGLGIACVIKEFVQNDLDKEILVEAPLGLTFPSREIGFVCKKGSENQKLLTQLAEI
;
A
#
# COMPACT_ATOMS: atom_id res chain seq x y z
N MET A 1 26.84 50.84 22.52
CA MET A 1 27.26 49.91 21.42
C MET A 1 26.96 48.51 21.91
N LYS A 2 25.94 47.83 21.32
CA LYS A 2 25.72 46.40 21.60
C LYS A 2 26.93 45.65 21.06
N GLY A 3 27.51 44.76 21.86
CA GLY A 3 28.67 43.98 21.47
C GLY A 3 28.28 42.92 20.42
N ALA A 4 29.25 42.47 19.61
CA ALA A 4 29.04 41.43 18.62
C ALA A 4 28.49 40.09 19.25
N PHE A 5 28.80 39.86 20.51
CA PHE A 5 28.26 38.72 21.28
C PHE A 5 26.76 38.85 21.58
N ASP A 6 26.26 40.06 21.86
CA ASP A 6 24.83 40.32 22.10
C ASP A 6 24.01 40.07 20.80
N LEU A 7 24.55 40.46 19.65
CA LEU A 7 23.93 40.22 18.35
C LEU A 7 23.92 38.76 17.96
N LEU A 8 24.96 37.98 18.31
CA LEU A 8 25.01 36.52 18.09
C LEU A 8 24.02 35.82 19.01
N SER A 9 23.92 36.19 20.28
CA SER A 9 22.95 35.62 21.22
C SER A 9 21.51 35.96 20.82
N GLU A 10 21.22 37.21 20.42
CA GLU A 10 19.90 37.58 19.87
C GLU A 10 19.57 36.80 18.55
N GLY A 11 20.58 36.54 17.73
CA GLY A 11 20.46 35.70 16.52
C GLY A 11 20.16 34.26 16.84
N GLU A 12 20.89 33.65 17.80
CA GLU A 12 20.64 32.28 18.28
C GLU A 12 19.26 32.15 18.94
N ASP A 13 18.87 33.10 19.80
CA ASP A 13 17.55 33.10 20.42
C ASP A 13 16.43 33.30 19.38
N SER A 14 16.64 34.10 18.33
CA SER A 14 15.70 34.25 17.21
C SER A 14 15.56 32.96 16.41
N ILE A 15 16.65 32.24 16.17
CA ILE A 15 16.64 30.92 15.46
C ILE A 15 15.96 29.88 16.33
N LEU A 16 16.25 29.86 17.63
CA LEU A 16 15.60 28.94 18.58
C LEU A 16 14.11 29.25 18.75
N HIS A 17 13.72 30.55 18.79
CA HIS A 17 12.32 30.97 18.84
C HIS A 17 11.55 30.69 17.55
N ASN A 18 12.17 30.82 16.39
CA ASN A 18 11.58 30.44 15.11
C ASN A 18 11.46 28.91 14.97
N ARG A 19 12.44 28.12 15.42
CA ARG A 19 12.32 26.66 15.47
C ARG A 19 11.20 26.19 16.41
N SER A 20 10.98 26.86 17.53
CA SER A 20 9.86 26.55 18.45
C SER A 20 8.48 26.97 17.94
N ARG A 21 8.39 27.74 16.84
CA ARG A 21 7.14 28.13 16.17
C ARG A 21 6.83 27.37 14.89
N GLU A 22 7.77 26.59 14.35
CA GLU A 22 7.47 25.71 13.23
C GLU A 22 6.60 24.57 13.70
N ILE A 23 5.36 24.55 13.22
CA ILE A 23 4.43 23.45 13.45
C ILE A 23 5.09 22.20 12.85
N PRO A 24 5.35 21.15 13.66
CA PRO A 24 5.94 19.93 13.16
C PRO A 24 5.14 19.40 11.97
N ARG A 25 5.85 18.97 10.92
CA ARG A 25 5.23 18.42 9.70
C ARG A 25 5.66 16.98 9.54
N LEU A 26 4.71 16.14 9.10
CA LEU A 26 4.95 14.75 8.74
C LEU A 26 4.42 14.52 7.32
N ARG A 27 5.32 14.24 6.38
CA ARG A 27 5.00 13.99 4.98
C ARG A 27 5.07 12.48 4.72
N ILE A 28 3.95 11.88 4.38
CA ILE A 28 3.82 10.44 4.18
C ILE A 28 3.55 10.16 2.70
N GLY A 29 4.30 9.22 2.12
CA GLY A 29 4.06 8.69 0.78
C GLY A 29 3.55 7.26 0.84
N ALA A 30 2.50 6.93 0.05
CA ALA A 30 1.97 5.59 -0.04
C ALA A 30 1.17 5.38 -1.34
N SER A 31 0.85 4.15 -1.70
CA SER A 31 -0.18 3.92 -2.73
C SER A 31 -1.56 4.23 -2.17
N THR A 32 -2.52 4.55 -3.05
CA THR A 32 -3.92 4.80 -2.66
C THR A 32 -4.49 3.63 -1.85
N THR A 33 -4.20 2.41 -2.28
CA THR A 33 -4.60 1.18 -1.60
C THR A 33 -4.05 1.11 -0.17
N LEU A 34 -2.73 1.30 0.00
CA LEU A 34 -2.11 1.26 1.33
C LEU A 34 -2.55 2.43 2.21
N CYS A 35 -2.80 3.61 1.64
CA CYS A 35 -3.42 4.71 2.37
C CYS A 35 -4.77 4.30 2.96
N LYS A 36 -5.65 3.70 2.15
CA LYS A 36 -7.00 3.33 2.56
C LYS A 36 -7.01 2.20 3.61
N TYR A 37 -6.33 1.11 3.31
CA TYR A 37 -6.46 -0.12 4.11
C TYR A 37 -5.47 -0.21 5.27
N VAL A 38 -4.35 0.49 5.23
CA VAL A 38 -3.29 0.38 6.24
C VAL A 38 -3.06 1.68 7.00
N LEU A 39 -2.91 2.81 6.30
CA LEU A 39 -2.58 4.08 6.94
C LEU A 39 -3.79 4.72 7.62
N MET A 40 -4.93 4.82 6.93
CA MET A 40 -6.11 5.52 7.43
C MET A 40 -6.64 4.99 8.78
N PRO A 41 -6.71 3.67 9.03
CA PRO A 41 -7.11 3.17 10.35
C PRO A 41 -6.21 3.66 11.48
N ARG A 42 -4.90 3.78 11.23
CA ARG A 42 -3.89 4.22 12.20
C ARG A 42 -3.85 5.73 12.40
N LEU A 43 -4.21 6.50 11.38
CA LEU A 43 -4.16 7.97 11.44
C LEU A 43 -5.08 8.55 12.49
N LYS A 44 -6.23 7.94 12.75
CA LYS A 44 -7.19 8.44 13.74
C LYS A 44 -6.55 8.62 15.11
N ASP A 45 -5.93 7.57 15.61
CA ASP A 45 -5.35 7.54 16.94
C ASP A 45 -4.02 8.34 16.98
N PHE A 46 -3.25 8.28 15.88
CA PHE A 46 -2.04 9.09 15.73
C PHE A 46 -2.32 10.59 15.79
N ILE A 47 -3.35 11.07 15.08
CA ILE A 47 -3.75 12.49 15.09
C ILE A 47 -4.24 12.89 16.49
N ALA A 48 -5.00 12.05 17.15
CA ALA A 48 -5.46 12.30 18.52
C ALA A 48 -4.30 12.44 19.52
N ALA A 49 -3.26 11.63 19.36
CA ALA A 49 -2.04 11.68 20.19
C ALA A 49 -1.10 12.86 19.82
N ASN A 50 -1.18 13.38 18.60
CA ASN A 50 -0.25 14.39 18.06
C ASN A 50 -1.00 15.56 17.40
N PRO A 51 -1.89 16.28 18.11
CA PRO A 51 -2.75 17.32 17.51
C PRO A 51 -1.98 18.52 16.93
N GLN A 52 -0.71 18.69 17.31
CA GLN A 52 0.17 19.75 16.83
C GLN A 52 0.84 19.42 15.49
N ILE A 53 0.81 18.17 15.03
CA ILE A 53 1.52 17.77 13.81
C ILE A 53 0.65 18.02 12.58
N ARG A 54 1.23 18.67 11.56
CA ARG A 54 0.62 18.77 10.23
C ARG A 54 1.01 17.55 9.39
N ILE A 55 0.02 16.77 8.97
CA ILE A 55 0.22 15.60 8.12
C ILE A 55 -0.05 15.99 6.67
N THR A 56 0.86 15.59 5.78
CA THR A 56 0.67 15.65 4.33
C THR A 56 0.80 14.23 3.78
N ILE A 57 -0.17 13.80 2.97
CA ILE A 57 -0.16 12.47 2.36
C ILE A 57 -0.08 12.65 0.84
N SER A 58 0.86 11.96 0.23
CA SER A 58 1.05 11.90 -1.21
C SER A 58 0.81 10.47 -1.70
N CYS A 59 -0.14 10.31 -2.65
CA CYS A 59 -0.48 8.99 -3.18
C CYS A 59 0.22 8.73 -4.50
N GLN A 60 1.12 7.75 -4.53
CA GLN A 60 1.90 7.34 -5.70
C GLN A 60 2.38 5.89 -5.59
N SER A 61 3.02 5.37 -6.65
CA SER A 61 3.61 4.02 -6.65
C SER A 61 4.74 3.87 -5.63
N THR A 62 5.08 2.63 -5.26
CA THR A 62 6.23 2.33 -4.39
C THR A 62 7.53 2.91 -4.92
N TYR A 63 7.77 2.81 -6.24
CA TYR A 63 8.96 3.37 -6.86
C TYR A 63 9.05 4.90 -6.67
N GLN A 64 7.95 5.60 -6.93
CA GLN A 64 7.89 7.06 -6.73
C GLN A 64 8.00 7.44 -5.25
N THR A 65 7.43 6.65 -4.34
CA THR A 65 7.58 6.85 -2.89
C THR A 65 9.04 6.79 -2.45
N LEU A 66 9.79 5.79 -2.90
CA LEU A 66 11.22 5.68 -2.61
C LEU A 66 12.03 6.84 -3.19
N LYS A 67 11.70 7.27 -4.41
CA LYS A 67 12.32 8.44 -5.03
C LYS A 67 12.05 9.73 -4.24
N LEU A 68 10.82 9.94 -3.77
CA LEU A 68 10.48 11.11 -2.95
C LEU A 68 11.17 11.09 -1.59
N LEU A 69 11.39 9.91 -1.00
CA LEU A 69 12.22 9.73 0.20
C LEU A 69 13.68 10.10 -0.05
N GLU A 70 14.24 9.67 -1.19
CA GLU A 70 15.61 10.01 -1.59
C GLU A 70 15.80 11.50 -1.77
N GLU A 71 14.81 12.18 -2.35
CA GLU A 71 14.79 13.63 -2.60
C GLU A 71 14.36 14.46 -1.37
N ASP A 72 14.18 13.88 -0.19
CA ASP A 72 13.70 14.54 1.04
C ASP A 72 12.35 15.27 0.87
N LYS A 73 11.54 14.85 -0.09
CA LYS A 73 10.19 15.40 -0.33
C LYS A 73 9.13 14.79 0.57
N ILE A 74 9.36 13.59 1.08
CA ILE A 74 8.56 12.93 2.12
C ILE A 74 9.47 12.41 3.23
N ASP A 75 8.90 12.20 4.41
CA ASP A 75 9.60 11.78 5.62
C ASP A 75 9.49 10.27 5.84
N ILE A 76 8.32 9.72 5.53
CA ILE A 76 7.96 8.31 5.71
C ILE A 76 7.29 7.79 4.45
N GLY A 77 7.66 6.58 4.02
CA GLY A 77 6.94 5.81 3.00
C GLY A 77 6.18 4.65 3.64
N LEU A 78 5.00 4.33 3.13
CA LEU A 78 4.29 3.08 3.42
C LEU A 78 4.28 2.25 2.14
N ILE A 79 5.03 1.15 2.13
CA ILE A 79 5.31 0.36 0.93
C ILE A 79 5.33 -1.15 1.22
N GLY A 80 5.19 -1.96 0.17
CA GLY A 80 5.63 -3.36 0.21
C GLY A 80 7.15 -3.43 0.34
N ARG A 81 7.66 -4.41 1.09
CA ARG A 81 9.11 -4.57 1.32
C ARG A 81 9.84 -4.83 0.01
N PRO A 82 10.73 -3.94 -0.45
CA PRO A 82 11.53 -4.18 -1.64
C PRO A 82 12.69 -5.14 -1.34
N GLN A 83 13.20 -5.80 -2.37
CA GLN A 83 14.33 -6.74 -2.23
C GLN A 83 15.63 -6.06 -1.76
N LYS A 84 15.82 -4.78 -2.07
CA LYS A 84 17.00 -3.99 -1.68
C LYS A 84 16.55 -2.70 -1.00
N LEU A 85 17.04 -2.46 0.20
CA LEU A 85 16.73 -1.29 1.05
C LEU A 85 18.02 -0.68 1.63
N SER A 86 19.02 -0.46 0.78
CA SER A 86 20.25 0.18 1.23
C SER A 86 19.98 1.65 1.59
N GLY A 87 20.41 2.07 2.79
CA GLY A 87 20.24 3.47 3.26
C GLY A 87 18.91 3.77 3.96
N TYR A 88 17.98 2.82 4.01
CA TYR A 88 16.67 2.98 4.65
C TYR A 88 16.50 2.01 5.82
N GLU A 89 15.62 2.38 6.75
CA GLU A 89 15.04 1.49 7.74
C GLU A 89 13.64 1.10 7.32
N PHE A 90 13.30 -0.17 7.51
CA PHE A 90 11.98 -0.71 7.23
C PHE A 90 11.39 -1.29 8.50
N LEU A 91 10.23 -0.78 8.89
CA LEU A 91 9.46 -1.28 10.01
C LEU A 91 8.26 -2.07 9.49
N PRO A 92 8.28 -3.42 9.57
CA PRO A 92 7.19 -4.24 9.10
C PRO A 92 5.93 -3.99 9.92
N LEU A 93 4.76 -3.96 9.26
CA LEU A 93 3.46 -3.77 9.89
C LEU A 93 2.58 -5.01 9.80
N LEU A 94 2.49 -5.58 8.61
CA LEU A 94 1.64 -6.74 8.35
C LEU A 94 2.17 -7.59 7.20
N GLN A 95 1.80 -8.85 7.21
CA GLN A 95 1.96 -9.76 6.09
C GLN A 95 0.70 -9.68 5.24
N ILE A 96 0.87 -9.68 3.93
CA ILE A 96 -0.23 -9.73 2.97
C ILE A 96 -0.02 -10.87 1.98
N GLN A 97 -1.13 -11.36 1.42
CA GLN A 97 -1.13 -12.38 0.39
C GLN A 97 -2.08 -11.97 -0.75
N ASP A 98 -1.63 -12.12 -1.98
CA ASP A 98 -2.52 -11.93 -3.13
C ASP A 98 -3.40 -13.17 -3.30
N THR A 99 -4.62 -12.99 -3.79
CA THR A 99 -5.57 -14.06 -4.11
C THR A 99 -6.47 -13.67 -5.27
N PHE A 100 -7.05 -14.65 -5.93
CA PHE A 100 -8.09 -14.44 -6.93
C PHE A 100 -9.46 -14.64 -6.29
N VAL A 101 -10.35 -13.66 -6.45
CA VAL A 101 -11.71 -13.68 -5.88
C VAL A 101 -12.77 -13.38 -6.93
N ALA A 102 -13.94 -13.96 -6.74
CA ALA A 102 -15.15 -13.69 -7.52
C ALA A 102 -16.39 -13.92 -6.66
N THR A 103 -17.57 -13.59 -7.16
CA THR A 103 -18.83 -14.06 -6.55
C THR A 103 -19.10 -15.51 -6.88
N HIS A 104 -19.79 -16.23 -5.99
CA HIS A 104 -20.31 -17.57 -6.25
C HIS A 104 -21.08 -17.65 -7.58
N GLN A 105 -21.99 -16.70 -7.78
CA GLN A 105 -22.81 -16.65 -8.98
C GLN A 105 -22.00 -16.54 -10.27
N TYR A 106 -20.91 -15.76 -10.25
CA TYR A 106 -20.03 -15.65 -11.43
C TYR A 106 -19.36 -16.99 -11.75
N LEU A 107 -18.82 -17.68 -10.74
CA LEU A 107 -18.18 -18.98 -10.93
C LEU A 107 -19.15 -20.07 -11.39
N GLU A 108 -20.37 -20.10 -10.85
CA GLU A 108 -21.42 -21.00 -11.29
C GLU A 108 -21.83 -20.75 -12.75
N ASN A 109 -22.01 -19.48 -13.11
CA ASN A 109 -22.32 -19.11 -14.49
C ASN A 109 -21.22 -19.56 -15.47
N GLN A 110 -19.95 -19.37 -15.10
CA GLN A 110 -18.82 -19.85 -15.92
C GLN A 110 -18.86 -21.38 -16.09
N HIS A 111 -19.11 -22.10 -15.02
CA HIS A 111 -19.19 -23.56 -15.07
C HIS A 111 -20.36 -24.05 -15.92
N GLN A 112 -21.51 -23.39 -15.86
CA GLN A 112 -22.69 -23.73 -16.68
C GLN A 112 -22.49 -23.42 -18.17
N LEU A 113 -21.85 -22.30 -18.49
CA LEU A 113 -21.60 -21.89 -19.88
C LEU A 113 -20.48 -22.71 -20.53
N PHE A 114 -19.47 -23.09 -19.76
CA PHE A 114 -18.26 -23.74 -20.25
C PHE A 114 -17.88 -24.96 -19.40
N PRO A 115 -18.75 -26.02 -19.33
CA PRO A 115 -18.60 -27.10 -18.38
C PRO A 115 -17.35 -27.98 -18.60
N SER A 116 -16.75 -27.94 -19.77
CA SER A 116 -15.60 -28.76 -20.15
C SER A 116 -14.31 -27.96 -20.33
N GLU A 117 -14.37 -26.65 -20.16
CA GLU A 117 -13.21 -25.79 -20.36
C GLU A 117 -12.63 -25.29 -19.03
N PRO A 118 -11.30 -25.18 -18.93
CA PRO A 118 -10.66 -24.63 -17.74
C PRO A 118 -11.06 -23.17 -17.51
N LEU A 119 -11.36 -22.82 -16.25
CA LEU A 119 -11.79 -21.49 -15.83
C LEU A 119 -10.83 -20.38 -16.28
N GLN A 120 -9.52 -20.65 -16.27
CA GLN A 120 -8.50 -19.69 -16.70
C GLN A 120 -8.62 -19.27 -18.17
N HIS A 121 -9.27 -20.04 -19.03
CA HIS A 121 -9.44 -19.74 -20.45
C HIS A 121 -10.74 -19.02 -20.76
N THR A 122 -11.78 -19.23 -19.97
CA THR A 122 -13.14 -18.74 -20.24
C THR A 122 -13.51 -17.50 -19.43
N ALA A 123 -12.94 -17.38 -18.22
CA ALA A 123 -13.28 -16.28 -17.32
C ALA A 123 -12.60 -14.95 -17.72
N THR A 124 -13.24 -13.85 -17.36
CA THR A 124 -12.63 -12.51 -17.37
C THR A 124 -11.82 -12.33 -16.10
N PHE A 125 -10.51 -12.13 -16.24
CA PHE A 125 -9.60 -11.81 -15.14
C PHE A 125 -9.36 -10.31 -15.06
N MET A 126 -9.58 -9.74 -13.90
CA MET A 126 -9.36 -8.32 -13.63
C MET A 126 -8.07 -8.15 -12.84
N LEU A 127 -7.13 -7.43 -13.43
CA LEU A 127 -5.78 -7.24 -12.88
C LEU A 127 -5.44 -5.75 -12.85
N LEU A 128 -4.51 -5.37 -11.96
CA LEU A 128 -3.92 -4.02 -11.97
C LEU A 128 -3.04 -3.82 -13.22
N ASP A 129 -2.69 -2.57 -13.51
CA ASP A 129 -1.79 -2.21 -14.59
C ASP A 129 -0.42 -2.91 -14.47
N GLU A 130 0.30 -3.09 -15.58
CA GLU A 130 1.55 -3.85 -15.63
C GLU A 130 2.70 -3.25 -14.80
N GLN A 131 2.66 -1.96 -14.51
CA GLN A 131 3.68 -1.28 -13.71
C GLN A 131 3.45 -1.48 -12.20
N ASN A 132 2.31 -2.02 -11.80
CA ASN A 132 1.97 -2.27 -10.40
C ASN A 132 2.74 -3.48 -9.85
N ILE A 133 3.28 -3.37 -8.65
CA ILE A 133 4.04 -4.45 -8.00
C ILE A 133 3.20 -5.71 -7.80
N THR A 134 1.92 -5.57 -7.44
CA THR A 134 1.00 -6.71 -7.31
C THR A 134 0.84 -7.41 -8.67
N ARG A 135 0.65 -6.66 -9.77
CA ARG A 135 0.55 -7.24 -11.11
C ARG A 135 1.83 -7.98 -11.52
N GLN A 136 3.00 -7.44 -11.21
CA GLN A 136 4.28 -8.10 -11.48
C GLN A 136 4.41 -9.42 -10.71
N SER A 137 3.99 -9.45 -9.44
CA SER A 137 3.93 -10.68 -8.64
C SER A 137 2.99 -11.73 -9.27
N VAL A 138 1.81 -11.29 -9.73
CA VAL A 138 0.84 -12.15 -10.43
C VAL A 138 1.44 -12.71 -11.71
N ASN A 139 2.04 -11.87 -12.55
CA ASN A 139 2.67 -12.31 -13.80
C ASN A 139 3.77 -13.35 -13.56
N THR A 140 4.60 -13.16 -12.52
CA THR A 140 5.62 -14.13 -12.12
C THR A 140 4.99 -15.46 -11.73
N MET A 141 3.96 -15.46 -10.89
CA MET A 141 3.25 -16.65 -10.45
C MET A 141 2.60 -17.40 -11.62
N LEU A 142 1.93 -16.70 -12.51
CA LEU A 142 1.32 -17.29 -13.71
C LEU A 142 2.36 -17.94 -14.62
N HIS A 143 3.52 -17.27 -14.78
CA HIS A 143 4.63 -17.82 -15.57
C HIS A 143 5.23 -19.09 -14.94
N GLU A 144 5.47 -19.09 -13.63
CA GLU A 144 5.99 -20.25 -12.89
C GLU A 144 5.07 -21.47 -12.97
N HIS A 145 3.75 -21.24 -12.98
CA HIS A 145 2.74 -22.30 -13.10
C HIS A 145 2.32 -22.60 -14.55
N GLN A 146 2.99 -21.99 -15.54
CA GLN A 146 2.67 -22.11 -16.97
C GLN A 146 1.18 -21.85 -17.26
N MET A 147 0.55 -20.97 -16.48
CA MET A 147 -0.87 -20.62 -16.59
C MET A 147 -1.03 -19.40 -17.50
N GLN A 148 -1.90 -19.53 -18.50
CA GLN A 148 -2.30 -18.43 -19.37
C GLN A 148 -3.75 -18.07 -19.09
N LEU A 149 -4.01 -16.78 -18.90
CA LEU A 149 -5.37 -16.24 -18.71
C LEU A 149 -5.95 -15.86 -20.08
N GLY A 150 -7.18 -16.30 -20.36
CA GLY A 150 -7.82 -16.09 -21.65
C GLY A 150 -8.20 -14.64 -21.92
N HIS A 151 -8.85 -13.99 -20.99
CA HIS A 151 -9.28 -12.59 -21.10
C HIS A 151 -8.86 -11.78 -19.88
N ILE A 152 -8.08 -10.72 -20.11
CA ILE A 152 -7.60 -9.81 -19.05
C ILE A 152 -8.26 -8.44 -19.23
N LEU A 153 -8.93 -7.98 -18.19
CA LEU A 153 -9.40 -6.61 -18.04
C LEU A 153 -8.46 -5.87 -17.08
N GLU A 154 -7.75 -4.87 -17.59
CA GLU A 154 -6.88 -4.05 -16.79
C GLU A 154 -7.67 -2.97 -16.05
N VAL A 155 -7.41 -2.83 -14.74
CA VAL A 155 -8.11 -1.90 -13.86
C VAL A 155 -7.08 -1.08 -13.09
N SER A 156 -7.28 0.23 -13.00
CA SER A 156 -6.29 1.18 -12.47
C SER A 156 -6.16 1.18 -10.95
N SER A 157 -7.08 0.58 -10.20
CA SER A 157 -7.02 0.58 -8.72
C SER A 157 -7.56 -0.70 -8.09
N MET A 158 -6.99 -1.07 -6.94
CA MET A 158 -7.43 -2.20 -6.13
C MET A 158 -8.89 -2.06 -5.68
N ASP A 159 -9.32 -0.85 -5.34
CA ASP A 159 -10.70 -0.60 -4.93
C ASP A 159 -11.71 -0.92 -6.03
N LEU A 160 -11.40 -0.54 -7.27
CA LEU A 160 -12.24 -0.88 -8.41
C LEU A 160 -12.22 -2.38 -8.70
N LEU A 161 -11.06 -3.05 -8.57
CA LEU A 161 -10.99 -4.51 -8.70
C LEU A 161 -11.95 -5.19 -7.73
N ILE A 162 -11.93 -4.79 -6.45
CA ILE A 162 -12.79 -5.36 -5.42
C ILE A 162 -14.27 -5.10 -5.76
N GLN A 163 -14.62 -3.86 -6.09
CA GLN A 163 -16.00 -3.51 -6.43
C GLN A 163 -16.52 -4.24 -7.67
N PHE A 164 -15.69 -4.37 -8.71
CA PHE A 164 -16.05 -5.12 -9.91
C PHE A 164 -16.20 -6.63 -9.63
N ALA A 165 -15.40 -7.19 -8.74
CA ALA A 165 -15.58 -8.56 -8.29
C ALA A 165 -16.90 -8.73 -7.54
N GLN A 166 -17.23 -7.80 -6.62
CA GLN A 166 -18.48 -7.82 -5.83
C GLN A 166 -19.74 -7.75 -6.71
N VAL A 167 -19.71 -7.02 -7.84
CA VAL A 167 -20.84 -6.99 -8.78
C VAL A 167 -20.83 -8.15 -9.77
N GLY A 168 -19.87 -9.07 -9.68
CA GLY A 168 -19.82 -10.27 -10.53
C GLY A 168 -19.33 -10.02 -11.96
N LEU A 169 -18.49 -8.99 -12.18
CA LEU A 169 -17.94 -8.70 -13.51
C LEU A 169 -16.90 -9.74 -13.96
N GLY A 170 -16.17 -10.34 -13.01
CA GLY A 170 -15.09 -11.27 -13.31
C GLY A 170 -14.37 -11.76 -12.06
N ILE A 171 -13.23 -12.38 -12.27
CA ILE A 171 -12.29 -12.83 -11.24
C ILE A 171 -11.24 -11.74 -11.03
N ALA A 172 -11.18 -11.15 -9.85
CA ALA A 172 -10.19 -10.12 -9.52
C ALA A 172 -9.01 -10.69 -8.74
N CYS A 173 -7.79 -10.25 -9.08
CA CYS A 173 -6.64 -10.47 -8.23
C CYS A 173 -6.53 -9.33 -7.22
N VAL A 174 -6.64 -9.65 -5.94
CA VAL A 174 -6.70 -8.69 -4.84
C VAL A 174 -5.79 -9.12 -3.67
N ILE A 175 -5.54 -8.20 -2.76
CA ILE A 175 -4.88 -8.53 -1.49
C ILE A 175 -5.95 -9.15 -0.57
N LYS A 176 -5.73 -10.38 -0.11
CA LYS A 176 -6.67 -11.19 0.66
C LYS A 176 -7.14 -10.48 1.93
N GLU A 177 -6.21 -9.88 2.67
CA GLU A 177 -6.49 -9.17 3.91
C GLU A 177 -7.42 -7.96 3.72
N PHE A 178 -7.47 -7.39 2.52
CA PHE A 178 -8.33 -6.23 2.23
C PHE A 178 -9.78 -6.61 1.88
N VAL A 179 -10.01 -7.88 1.58
CA VAL A 179 -11.33 -8.45 1.29
C VAL A 179 -11.78 -9.49 2.31
N GLN A 180 -11.07 -9.60 3.45
CA GLN A 180 -11.36 -10.62 4.45
C GLN A 180 -12.83 -10.58 4.93
N ASN A 181 -13.37 -9.38 5.15
CA ASN A 181 -14.78 -9.22 5.55
C ASN A 181 -15.77 -9.67 4.45
N ASP A 182 -15.40 -9.54 3.17
CA ASP A 182 -16.23 -10.02 2.06
C ASP A 182 -16.13 -11.54 1.92
N LEU A 183 -14.98 -12.13 2.19
CA LEU A 183 -14.79 -13.58 2.25
C LEU A 183 -15.56 -14.19 3.43
N ASP A 184 -15.47 -13.60 4.61
CA ASP A 184 -16.16 -14.06 5.82
C ASP A 184 -17.70 -14.00 5.67
N LYS A 185 -18.21 -13.07 4.86
CA LYS A 185 -19.63 -12.93 4.54
C LYS A 185 -20.07 -13.64 3.27
N GLU A 186 -19.16 -14.37 2.64
CA GLU A 186 -19.41 -15.07 1.38
C GLU A 186 -19.91 -14.16 0.24
N ILE A 187 -19.65 -12.84 0.33
CA ILE A 187 -19.89 -11.90 -0.78
C ILE A 187 -18.93 -12.21 -1.93
N LEU A 188 -17.68 -12.49 -1.57
CA LEU A 188 -16.64 -13.00 -2.45
C LEU A 188 -16.16 -14.36 -1.95
N VAL A 189 -15.69 -15.17 -2.88
CA VAL A 189 -15.03 -16.47 -2.60
C VAL A 189 -13.72 -16.55 -3.37
N GLU A 190 -12.77 -17.31 -2.86
CA GLU A 190 -11.52 -17.57 -3.59
C GLU A 190 -11.80 -18.40 -4.84
N ALA A 191 -11.33 -17.96 -5.99
CA ALA A 191 -11.50 -18.66 -7.25
C ALA A 191 -10.63 -19.95 -7.28
N PRO A 192 -11.17 -21.10 -7.72
CA PRO A 192 -10.50 -22.39 -7.63
C PRO A 192 -9.45 -22.59 -8.74
N LEU A 193 -8.40 -21.75 -8.76
CA LEU A 193 -7.34 -21.79 -9.76
C LEU A 193 -6.14 -22.66 -9.36
N GLY A 194 -6.10 -23.17 -8.13
CA GLY A 194 -4.98 -23.95 -7.62
C GLY A 194 -3.68 -23.17 -7.45
N LEU A 195 -3.74 -21.85 -7.41
CA LEU A 195 -2.60 -20.95 -7.20
C LEU A 195 -2.54 -20.52 -5.73
N THR A 196 -1.33 -20.55 -5.15
CA THR A 196 -1.07 -20.01 -3.82
C THR A 196 0.06 -18.98 -3.92
N PHE A 197 -0.24 -17.72 -3.68
CA PHE A 197 0.75 -16.66 -3.72
C PHE A 197 1.61 -16.66 -2.46
N PRO A 198 2.92 -16.36 -2.56
CA PRO A 198 3.75 -16.16 -1.39
C PRO A 198 3.28 -14.92 -0.61
N SER A 199 3.36 -14.97 0.71
CA SER A 199 3.13 -13.78 1.54
C SER A 199 4.28 -12.79 1.38
N ARG A 200 3.96 -11.49 1.52
CA ARG A 200 4.90 -10.38 1.43
C ARG A 200 4.63 -9.36 2.53
N GLU A 201 5.66 -8.67 2.97
CA GLU A 201 5.55 -7.68 4.04
C GLU A 201 5.16 -6.31 3.48
N ILE A 202 4.27 -5.63 4.21
CA ILE A 202 4.02 -4.19 4.09
C ILE A 202 4.53 -3.52 5.36
N GLY A 203 5.14 -2.36 5.20
CA GLY A 203 5.66 -1.62 6.35
C GLY A 203 6.00 -0.18 6.02
N PHE A 204 6.34 0.54 7.07
CA PHE A 204 6.88 1.89 6.96
C PHE A 204 8.36 1.86 6.62
N VAL A 205 8.78 2.85 5.86
CA VAL A 205 10.18 3.06 5.48
C VAL A 205 10.56 4.52 5.69
N CYS A 206 11.76 4.77 6.25
CA CYS A 206 12.37 6.09 6.34
C CYS A 206 13.88 6.00 6.10
N LYS A 207 14.54 7.13 5.89
CA LYS A 207 16.02 7.16 5.83
C LYS A 207 16.60 6.77 7.18
N LYS A 208 17.72 6.03 7.17
CA LYS A 208 18.45 5.67 8.41
C LYS A 208 18.90 6.92 9.14
N GLY A 209 18.71 6.93 10.47
CA GLY A 209 19.09 8.06 11.32
C GLY A 209 18.19 9.28 11.19
N SER A 210 17.01 9.15 10.56
CA SER A 210 16.01 10.21 10.49
C SER A 210 15.45 10.53 11.87
N GLU A 211 15.26 11.83 12.18
CA GLU A 211 14.57 12.29 13.39
C GLU A 211 13.11 11.79 13.46
N ASN A 212 12.54 11.42 12.31
CA ASN A 212 11.17 10.93 12.19
C ASN A 212 11.00 9.46 12.62
N GLN A 213 12.06 8.76 13.00
CA GLN A 213 12.02 7.37 13.43
C GLN A 213 11.07 7.15 14.62
N LYS A 214 11.03 8.10 15.57
CA LYS A 214 10.10 8.03 16.71
C LYS A 214 8.64 8.12 16.27
N LEU A 215 8.32 9.02 15.34
CA LEU A 215 6.98 9.17 14.79
C LEU A 215 6.56 7.96 13.97
N LEU A 216 7.51 7.37 13.23
CA LEU A 216 7.31 6.13 12.50
C LEU A 216 6.96 4.96 13.45
N THR A 217 7.72 4.78 14.53
CA THR A 217 7.43 3.75 15.54
C THR A 217 6.05 3.97 16.17
N GLN A 218 5.74 5.19 16.57
CA GLN A 218 4.44 5.52 17.15
C GLN A 218 3.28 5.25 16.17
N LEU A 219 3.44 5.58 14.88
CA LEU A 219 2.43 5.32 13.86
C LEU A 219 2.27 3.81 13.55
N ALA A 220 3.30 3.02 13.81
CA ALA A 220 3.29 1.57 13.62
C ALA A 220 2.67 0.80 14.79
N GLU A 221 2.80 1.30 16.02
CA GLU A 221 2.32 0.66 17.25
C GLU A 221 0.81 0.85 17.47
N ILE A 222 0.18 1.78 16.75
CA ILE A 222 -1.28 2.00 16.71
C ILE A 222 -1.93 0.99 15.75
#